data_532028e7bb054a0bf8a6ba8c88294302
#
_entry.id   532028e7bb054a0bf8a6ba8c88294302
#
_cell.length_a   1.000
_cell.length_b   1.000
_cell.length_c   1.000
_cell.angle_alpha   90.00
_cell.angle_beta   90.00
_cell.angle_gamma   90.00
#
_symmetry.space_group_name_H-M   'P 1'
#
loop_
_entity.id
_entity.type
_entity.pdbx_description
1 polymer ?
#
loop_
_entity_poly.entity_id
_entity_poly.type
_entity_poly.pdbx_seq_one_letter_code
_entity_poly.pdbx_strand_id
1 'polypeptide(L)'
;TRLCFLNCYIEGTTDFIFGPSTALFHNCTIHSKANSYITAASTPKDIEVGYVFKNCKLTAAPDVDKVYLGRPWRPYAATVFINCEMGKHICPAGWDNWRNPENEKTARYAEYGNTGEGADNTNRVKWVKQLTRKDVAKYEEADYLFKICSEWKP
;
A
#
# COMPACT_ATOMS: atom_id res chain seq x y z
N THR A 1 -14.90 -7.95 -4.52
CA THR A 1 -14.86 -8.19 -3.07
C THR A 1 -14.29 -6.97 -2.37
N ARG A 2 -14.91 -6.59 -1.25
CA ARG A 2 -14.47 -5.49 -0.40
C ARG A 2 -14.14 -6.02 0.98
N LEU A 3 -13.00 -5.61 1.53
CA LEU A 3 -12.50 -6.10 2.80
C LEU A 3 -12.10 -4.93 3.70
N CYS A 4 -12.29 -5.08 5.00
CA CYS A 4 -11.82 -4.14 6.02
C CYS A 4 -11.02 -4.86 7.09
N PHE A 5 -9.83 -4.33 7.35
CA PHE A 5 -8.96 -4.78 8.45
C PHE A 5 -8.75 -3.60 9.39
N LEU A 6 -9.28 -3.70 10.61
CA LEU A 6 -9.21 -2.63 11.60
C LEU A 6 -8.42 -3.11 12.81
N ASN A 7 -7.39 -2.37 13.20
CA ASN A 7 -6.56 -2.67 14.37
C ASN A 7 -5.95 -4.08 14.36
N CYS A 8 -5.57 -4.55 13.16
CA CYS A 8 -5.02 -5.89 12.98
C CYS A 8 -3.49 -5.89 12.98
N TYR A 9 -2.93 -7.05 13.30
CA TYR A 9 -1.52 -7.35 13.06
C TYR A 9 -1.42 -8.34 11.91
N ILE A 10 -0.64 -7.98 10.89
CA ILE A 10 -0.48 -8.80 9.68
C ILE A 10 1.01 -8.97 9.43
N GLU A 11 1.47 -10.20 9.28
CA GLU A 11 2.85 -10.48 8.95
C GLU A 11 2.99 -11.45 7.80
N GLY A 12 4.13 -11.37 7.12
CA GLY A 12 4.42 -12.27 6.02
C GLY A 12 5.81 -12.06 5.44
N THR A 13 6.07 -12.75 4.35
CA THR A 13 7.37 -12.72 3.67
C THR A 13 7.27 -12.05 2.30
N THR A 14 6.67 -12.71 1.31
CA THR A 14 6.63 -12.24 -0.08
C THR A 14 5.19 -12.07 -0.52
N ASP A 15 4.86 -10.87 -1.03
CA ASP A 15 3.54 -10.59 -1.61
C ASP A 15 2.40 -11.06 -0.70
N PHE A 16 2.55 -10.85 0.60
CA PHE A 16 1.63 -11.46 1.56
C PHE A 16 0.27 -10.75 1.62
N ILE A 17 0.15 -9.59 1.00
CA ILE A 17 -1.13 -8.92 0.75
C ILE A 17 -1.29 -8.83 -0.77
N PHE A 18 -2.11 -9.72 -1.35
CA PHE A 18 -2.21 -9.85 -2.79
C PHE A 18 -3.65 -10.07 -3.24
N GLY A 19 -3.89 -9.84 -4.53
CA GLY A 19 -5.18 -10.12 -5.16
C GLY A 19 -5.90 -8.89 -5.69
N PRO A 20 -7.13 -9.07 -6.22
CA PRO A 20 -7.88 -8.04 -6.92
C PRO A 20 -8.85 -7.27 -6.03
N SER A 21 -8.93 -7.56 -4.73
CA SER A 21 -9.92 -6.97 -3.84
C SER A 21 -9.66 -5.49 -3.57
N THR A 22 -10.73 -4.75 -3.33
CA THR A 22 -10.67 -3.46 -2.66
C THR A 22 -10.60 -3.71 -1.16
N ALA A 23 -9.56 -3.23 -0.50
CA ALA A 23 -9.36 -3.49 0.93
C ALA A 23 -8.84 -2.25 1.65
N LEU A 24 -9.45 -1.94 2.79
CA LEU A 24 -8.98 -0.92 3.71
C LEU A 24 -8.25 -1.57 4.87
N PHE A 25 -7.02 -1.13 5.10
CA PHE A 25 -6.23 -1.48 6.28
C PHE A 25 -6.11 -0.20 7.12
N HIS A 26 -6.82 -0.15 8.23
CA HIS A 26 -6.82 1.02 9.10
C HIS A 26 -6.24 0.69 10.46
N ASN A 27 -5.24 1.47 10.86
CA ASN A 27 -4.61 1.32 12.18
C ASN A 27 -4.04 -0.09 12.41
N CYS A 28 -3.48 -0.69 11.35
CA CYS A 28 -2.88 -2.02 11.39
C CYS A 28 -1.37 -1.95 11.53
N THR A 29 -0.78 -3.00 12.08
CA THR A 29 0.67 -3.22 12.02
C THR A 29 0.95 -4.23 10.91
N ILE A 30 1.82 -3.84 9.99
CA ILE A 30 2.21 -4.67 8.83
C ILE A 30 3.69 -5.02 9.03
N HIS A 31 3.96 -6.28 9.32
CA HIS A 31 5.29 -6.75 9.71
C HIS A 31 5.92 -7.62 8.63
N SER A 32 7.06 -7.19 8.11
CA SER A 32 7.82 -7.91 7.09
C SER A 32 8.86 -8.83 7.73
N LYS A 33 8.79 -10.12 7.40
CA LYS A 33 9.69 -11.15 7.94
C LYS A 33 10.89 -11.45 7.05
N ALA A 34 10.89 -10.91 5.83
CA ALA A 34 11.97 -11.13 4.86
C ALA A 34 12.11 -9.91 3.93
N ASN A 35 13.28 -9.78 3.32
CA ASN A 35 13.53 -8.81 2.26
C ASN A 35 12.72 -9.22 1.03
N SER A 36 11.62 -8.53 0.77
CA SER A 36 10.70 -8.87 -0.30
C SER A 36 9.71 -7.73 -0.56
N TYR A 37 8.45 -8.05 -0.82
CA TYR A 37 7.40 -7.11 -1.21
C TYR A 37 6.21 -7.29 -0.28
N ILE A 38 5.59 -6.19 0.16
CA ILE A 38 4.40 -6.24 1.02
C ILE A 38 3.18 -6.59 0.18
N THR A 39 2.90 -5.79 -0.86
CA THR A 39 1.70 -5.96 -1.67
C THR A 39 2.01 -6.43 -3.08
N ALA A 40 1.08 -7.21 -3.63
CA ALA A 40 1.04 -7.59 -5.04
C ALA A 40 -0.40 -7.48 -5.53
N ALA A 41 -0.85 -6.25 -5.74
CA ALA A 41 -2.21 -5.98 -6.16
C ALA A 41 -2.45 -6.43 -7.60
N SER A 42 -3.64 -6.99 -7.86
CA SER A 42 -4.10 -7.33 -9.20
C SER A 42 -5.42 -6.63 -9.54
N THR A 43 -5.54 -5.39 -9.08
CA THR A 43 -6.74 -4.57 -9.24
C THR A 43 -7.14 -4.49 -10.71
N PRO A 44 -8.41 -4.82 -11.06
CA PRO A 44 -8.90 -4.66 -12.43
C PRO A 44 -8.89 -3.20 -12.88
N LYS A 45 -8.76 -2.97 -14.18
CA LYS A 45 -8.72 -1.63 -14.77
C LYS A 45 -9.94 -0.78 -14.43
N ASP A 46 -11.11 -1.40 -14.39
CA ASP A 46 -12.40 -0.74 -14.13
C ASP A 46 -12.72 -0.54 -12.64
N ILE A 47 -11.88 -1.05 -11.75
CA ILE A 47 -12.01 -0.86 -10.31
C ILE A 47 -11.09 0.28 -9.89
N GLU A 48 -11.68 1.35 -9.37
CA GLU A 48 -10.94 2.57 -9.03
C GLU A 48 -10.00 2.40 -7.84
N VAL A 49 -10.40 1.62 -6.83
CA VAL A 49 -9.68 1.50 -5.56
C VAL A 49 -9.26 0.07 -5.30
N GLY A 50 -7.96 -0.11 -5.09
CA GLY A 50 -7.39 -1.38 -4.66
C GLY A 50 -7.16 -1.41 -3.15
N TYR A 51 -5.91 -1.43 -2.73
CA TYR A 51 -5.55 -1.42 -1.31
C TYR A 51 -5.34 0.00 -0.80
N VAL A 52 -5.93 0.30 0.36
CA VAL A 52 -5.74 1.56 1.08
C VAL A 52 -5.20 1.24 2.47
N PHE A 53 -3.99 1.69 2.75
CA PHE A 53 -3.37 1.60 4.07
C PHE A 53 -3.44 2.98 4.72
N LYS A 54 -4.16 3.10 5.82
CA LYS A 54 -4.34 4.36 6.51
C LYS A 54 -3.94 4.24 7.99
N ASN A 55 -3.08 5.12 8.44
CA ASN A 55 -2.58 5.15 9.82
C ASN A 55 -1.99 3.80 10.27
N CYS A 56 -1.32 3.12 9.37
CA CYS A 56 -0.68 1.84 9.65
C CYS A 56 0.78 2.04 10.08
N LYS A 57 1.31 1.03 10.76
CA LYS A 57 2.70 0.98 11.16
C LYS A 57 3.38 -0.17 10.42
N LEU A 58 4.41 0.15 9.64
CA LEU A 58 5.20 -0.85 8.91
C LEU A 58 6.47 -1.16 9.69
N THR A 59 6.60 -2.43 10.10
CA THR A 59 7.72 -2.94 10.90
C THR A 59 8.38 -4.12 10.20
N ALA A 60 9.53 -4.54 10.69
CA ALA A 60 10.26 -5.68 10.12
C ALA A 60 11.08 -6.43 11.18
N ALA A 61 11.39 -7.68 10.87
CA ALA A 61 12.33 -8.48 11.66
C ALA A 61 13.73 -7.83 11.65
N PRO A 62 14.61 -8.12 12.65
CA PRO A 62 15.87 -7.39 12.83
C PRO A 62 16.81 -7.37 11.62
N ASP A 63 16.84 -8.42 10.83
CA ASP A 63 17.76 -8.55 9.68
C ASP A 63 17.14 -8.10 8.36
N VAL A 64 15.92 -7.58 8.39
CA VAL A 64 15.19 -7.15 7.20
C VAL A 64 15.46 -5.68 6.95
N ASP A 65 16.01 -5.34 5.79
CA ASP A 65 16.45 -3.99 5.44
C ASP A 65 16.12 -3.56 4.00
N LYS A 66 15.50 -4.42 3.21
CA LYS A 66 15.15 -4.11 1.83
C LYS A 66 13.76 -4.65 1.47
N VAL A 67 12.76 -3.87 1.81
CA VAL A 67 11.36 -4.21 1.54
C VAL A 67 10.74 -3.16 0.62
N TYR A 68 10.03 -3.62 -0.39
CA TYR A 68 9.22 -2.79 -1.26
C TYR A 68 7.78 -2.73 -0.72
N LEU A 69 7.16 -1.55 -0.83
CA LEU A 69 5.76 -1.36 -0.49
C LEU A 69 4.84 -2.22 -1.37
N GLY A 70 5.23 -2.39 -2.63
CA GLY A 70 4.48 -3.22 -3.55
C GLY A 70 5.08 -3.37 -4.92
N ARG A 71 4.53 -4.33 -5.65
CA ARG A 71 4.77 -4.54 -7.07
C ARG A 71 3.47 -4.95 -7.77
N PRO A 72 3.27 -4.56 -9.04
CA PRO A 72 2.00 -4.79 -9.72
C PRO A 72 1.91 -6.21 -10.29
N TRP A 73 1.06 -7.03 -9.69
CA TRP A 73 0.80 -8.37 -10.24
C TRP A 73 0.02 -8.30 -11.56
N ARG A 74 -0.76 -7.21 -11.74
CA ARG A 74 -1.45 -6.89 -13.01
C ARG A 74 -1.22 -5.41 -13.34
N PRO A 75 -1.39 -5.00 -14.61
CA PRO A 75 -1.00 -3.65 -15.08
C PRO A 75 -1.66 -2.49 -14.34
N TYR A 76 -2.91 -2.65 -13.89
CA TYR A 76 -3.67 -1.58 -13.22
C TYR A 76 -3.71 -1.71 -11.70
N ALA A 77 -2.76 -2.43 -11.13
CA ALA A 77 -2.64 -2.57 -9.69
C ALA A 77 -2.75 -1.21 -8.98
N ALA A 78 -3.59 -1.14 -7.94
CA ALA A 78 -3.83 0.09 -7.19
C ALA A 78 -3.55 -0.14 -5.71
N THR A 79 -2.68 0.68 -5.13
CA THR A 79 -2.33 0.64 -3.70
C THR A 79 -1.91 2.04 -3.27
N VAL A 80 -2.42 2.48 -2.12
CA VAL A 80 -2.04 3.78 -1.53
C VAL A 80 -1.73 3.62 -0.05
N PHE A 81 -0.65 4.28 0.40
CA PHE A 81 -0.27 4.39 1.81
C PHE A 81 -0.46 5.83 2.26
N ILE A 82 -1.32 6.05 3.25
CA ILE A 82 -1.70 7.37 3.76
C ILE A 82 -1.41 7.44 5.27
N ASN A 83 -0.61 8.42 5.68
CA ASN A 83 -0.30 8.69 7.09
C ASN A 83 0.20 7.44 7.83
N CYS A 84 1.02 6.65 7.18
CA CYS A 84 1.63 5.47 7.77
C CYS A 84 3.01 5.80 8.35
N GLU A 85 3.38 5.11 9.42
CA GLU A 85 4.73 5.13 9.94
C GLU A 85 5.53 4.01 9.31
N MET A 86 6.59 4.34 8.57
CA MET A 86 7.40 3.38 7.84
C MET A 86 8.78 3.24 8.46
N GLY A 87 9.14 2.02 8.86
CA GLY A 87 10.45 1.71 9.38
C GLY A 87 11.54 1.77 8.29
N LYS A 88 12.79 1.81 8.72
CA LYS A 88 13.96 1.91 7.84
C LYS A 88 14.13 0.75 6.84
N HIS A 89 13.39 -0.35 7.04
CA HIS A 89 13.40 -1.50 6.15
C HIS A 89 12.79 -1.23 4.78
N ILE A 90 11.96 -0.20 4.65
CA ILE A 90 11.40 0.19 3.35
C ILE A 90 12.53 0.81 2.51
N CYS A 91 12.82 0.20 1.37
CA CYS A 91 13.92 0.64 0.52
C CYS A 91 13.62 1.99 -0.14
N PRO A 92 14.67 2.76 -0.50
CA PRO A 92 14.48 4.09 -1.07
C PRO A 92 13.58 4.16 -2.30
N ALA A 93 13.68 3.19 -3.20
CA ALA A 93 12.84 3.13 -4.40
C ALA A 93 11.36 2.95 -4.06
N GLY A 94 11.05 2.26 -2.98
CA GLY A 94 9.72 2.04 -2.43
C GLY A 94 8.86 1.04 -3.16
N TRP A 95 8.90 1.01 -4.49
CA TRP A 95 8.05 0.18 -5.34
C TRP A 95 8.85 -0.46 -6.46
N ASP A 96 8.39 -1.61 -6.96
CA ASP A 96 9.02 -2.36 -8.02
C ASP A 96 8.06 -2.55 -9.19
N ASN A 97 8.58 -2.60 -10.42
CA ASN A 97 7.77 -2.70 -11.64
C ASN A 97 7.47 -4.14 -12.09
N TRP A 98 7.83 -5.13 -11.32
CA TRP A 98 7.68 -6.56 -11.66
C TRP A 98 8.46 -6.96 -12.92
N ARG A 99 9.66 -6.39 -13.12
CA ARG A 99 10.51 -6.58 -14.32
C ARG A 99 9.81 -6.27 -15.65
N ASN A 100 8.80 -5.40 -15.61
CA ASN A 100 8.06 -4.97 -16.78
C ASN A 100 7.87 -3.46 -16.77
N PRO A 101 8.69 -2.71 -17.55
CA PRO A 101 8.60 -1.25 -17.61
C PRO A 101 7.22 -0.73 -18.04
N GLU A 102 6.43 -1.50 -18.80
CA GLU A 102 5.08 -1.09 -19.20
C GLU A 102 4.15 -0.91 -18.00
N ASN A 103 4.39 -1.66 -16.90
CA ASN A 103 3.63 -1.50 -15.68
C ASN A 103 3.77 -0.10 -15.05
N GLU A 104 4.87 0.60 -15.32
CA GLU A 104 5.09 1.95 -14.81
C GLU A 104 4.08 2.96 -15.37
N LYS A 105 3.51 2.67 -16.54
CA LYS A 105 2.52 3.53 -17.20
C LYS A 105 1.11 3.31 -16.70
N THR A 106 0.81 2.16 -16.11
CA THR A 106 -0.54 1.74 -15.77
C THR A 106 -0.78 1.52 -14.28
N ALA A 107 0.25 1.17 -13.50
CA ALA A 107 0.14 0.96 -12.06
C ALA A 107 -0.32 2.24 -11.36
N ARG A 108 -1.30 2.08 -10.45
CA ARG A 108 -1.92 3.19 -9.72
C ARG A 108 -1.46 3.16 -8.27
N TYR A 109 -0.18 3.42 -8.08
CA TYR A 109 0.46 3.44 -6.76
C TYR A 109 0.65 4.88 -6.28
N ALA A 110 0.42 5.10 -4.99
CA ALA A 110 0.48 6.44 -4.43
C ALA A 110 0.85 6.45 -2.94
N GLU A 111 1.34 7.58 -2.48
CA GLU A 111 1.76 7.82 -1.10
C GLU A 111 1.36 9.23 -0.68
N TYR A 112 1.02 9.40 0.62
CA TYR A 112 0.75 10.71 1.21
C TYR A 112 1.00 10.71 2.72
N GLY A 113 1.73 11.71 3.20
CA GLY A 113 1.82 12.02 4.63
C GLY A 113 2.49 10.95 5.49
N ASN A 114 3.23 10.04 4.90
CA ASN A 114 3.92 8.99 5.63
C ASN A 114 5.11 9.54 6.41
N THR A 115 5.43 8.92 7.53
CA THR A 115 6.51 9.31 8.44
C THR A 115 7.48 8.16 8.67
N GLY A 116 8.61 8.45 9.34
CA GLY A 116 9.66 7.47 9.63
C GLY A 116 10.72 7.41 8.54
N GLU A 117 11.80 6.69 8.81
CA GLU A 117 12.95 6.63 7.91
C GLU A 117 12.60 6.06 6.54
N GLY A 118 11.70 5.07 6.50
CA GLY A 118 11.28 4.42 5.25
C GLY A 118 10.33 5.28 4.41
N ALA A 119 9.85 6.39 4.94
CA ALA A 119 8.96 7.30 4.22
C ALA A 119 9.70 8.38 3.44
N ASP A 120 11.02 8.42 3.52
CA ASP A 120 11.82 9.36 2.72
C ASP A 120 11.62 9.06 1.23
N ASN A 121 10.94 9.98 0.55
CA ASN A 121 10.57 9.80 -0.86
C ASN A 121 11.55 10.43 -1.85
N THR A 122 12.69 10.92 -1.38
CA THR A 122 13.71 11.58 -2.23
C THR A 122 14.14 10.70 -3.39
N ASN A 123 14.30 9.41 -3.14
CA ASN A 123 14.74 8.43 -4.13
C ASN A 123 13.63 7.44 -4.55
N ARG A 124 12.36 7.78 -4.26
CA ARG A 124 11.22 6.98 -4.74
C ARG A 124 11.22 6.91 -6.27
N VAL A 125 10.78 5.79 -6.81
CA VAL A 125 10.55 5.67 -8.26
C VAL A 125 9.59 6.76 -8.73
N LYS A 126 9.86 7.33 -9.89
CA LYS A 126 9.13 8.53 -10.37
C LYS A 126 7.73 8.22 -10.88
N TRP A 127 7.45 6.97 -11.21
CA TRP A 127 6.14 6.55 -11.73
C TRP A 127 5.09 6.35 -10.64
N VAL A 128 5.46 6.47 -9.37
CA VAL A 128 4.54 6.43 -8.23
C VAL A 128 4.10 7.85 -7.89
N LYS A 129 2.81 8.04 -7.64
CA LYS A 129 2.25 9.36 -7.40
C LYS A 129 2.42 9.78 -5.93
N GLN A 130 3.01 10.94 -5.73
CA GLN A 130 3.02 11.61 -4.44
C GLN A 130 1.77 12.49 -4.39
N LEU A 131 0.77 12.09 -3.60
CA LEU A 131 -0.52 12.76 -3.57
C LEU A 131 -0.44 14.14 -2.90
N THR A 132 -1.31 15.04 -3.35
CA THR A 132 -1.55 16.31 -2.68
C THR A 132 -2.66 16.14 -1.63
N ARG A 133 -2.81 17.14 -0.76
CA ARG A 133 -3.91 17.19 0.21
C ARG A 133 -5.28 17.08 -0.47
N LYS A 134 -5.43 17.71 -1.64
CA LYS A 134 -6.64 17.64 -2.43
C LYS A 134 -6.91 16.21 -2.93
N ASP A 135 -5.88 15.54 -3.42
CA ASP A 135 -5.99 14.16 -3.92
C ASP A 135 -6.43 13.19 -2.81
N VAL A 136 -5.89 13.37 -1.61
CA VAL A 136 -6.15 12.45 -0.48
C VAL A 136 -7.52 12.68 0.14
N ALA A 137 -8.15 13.83 -0.07
CA ALA A 137 -9.44 14.16 0.51
C ALA A 137 -10.51 13.10 0.22
N LYS A 138 -10.50 12.54 -1.00
CA LYS A 138 -11.44 11.47 -1.38
C LYS A 138 -11.32 10.21 -0.52
N TYR A 139 -10.10 9.90 -0.03
CA TYR A 139 -9.87 8.77 0.85
C TYR A 139 -10.21 9.07 2.31
N GLU A 140 -10.34 10.33 2.67
CA GLU A 140 -10.69 10.82 4.01
C GLU A 140 -12.18 11.10 4.15
N GLU A 141 -12.90 11.27 3.04
CA GLU A 141 -14.34 11.41 3.08
C GLU A 141 -14.96 10.19 3.74
N ALA A 142 -15.64 10.43 4.85
CA ALA A 142 -16.22 9.39 5.69
C ALA A 142 -17.05 8.39 4.88
N ASP A 143 -17.78 8.87 3.88
CA ASP A 143 -18.66 8.03 3.05
C ASP A 143 -17.90 7.01 2.20
N TYR A 144 -16.67 7.33 1.79
CA TYR A 144 -15.92 6.45 0.90
C TYR A 144 -15.29 5.26 1.65
N LEU A 145 -14.64 5.55 2.76
CA LEU A 145 -14.01 4.51 3.58
C LEU A 145 -15.01 3.80 4.48
N PHE A 146 -16.02 4.51 4.99
CA PHE A 146 -17.11 3.92 5.76
C PHE A 146 -17.99 3.01 4.90
N LYS A 147 -18.15 3.29 3.64
CA LYS A 147 -18.91 2.42 2.74
C LYS A 147 -18.27 1.04 2.61
N ILE A 148 -16.93 0.98 2.58
CA ILE A 148 -16.21 -0.28 2.56
C ILE A 148 -16.40 -1.04 3.88
N CYS A 149 -16.38 -0.33 5.01
CA CYS A 149 -16.50 -0.94 6.34
C CYS A 149 -17.93 -1.12 6.83
N SER A 150 -18.87 -0.26 6.42
CA SER A 150 -20.26 -0.30 6.87
C SER A 150 -21.10 -1.40 6.23
N GLU A 151 -20.65 -1.95 5.11
CA GLU A 151 -21.28 -3.13 4.52
C GLU A 151 -20.93 -4.42 5.27
N TRP A 152 -19.93 -4.34 6.19
CA TRP A 152 -19.56 -5.47 7.03
C TRP A 152 -20.39 -5.43 8.31
N LYS A 153 -21.34 -6.35 8.41
CA LYS A 153 -22.05 -6.64 9.66
C LYS A 153 -21.53 -7.97 10.19
N PRO A 154 -21.01 -8.01 11.42
CA PRO A 154 -20.61 -9.28 12.04
C PRO A 154 -21.79 -10.23 12.21
#